data_341cadb1e6fc22fb052a899a095d3442
#
_entry.id   341cadb1e6fc22fb052a899a095d3442
#
_cell.length_a   1.000
_cell.length_b   1.000
_cell.length_c   1.000
_cell.angle_alpha   90.00
_cell.angle_beta   90.00
_cell.angle_gamma   90.00
#
_symmetry.space_group_name_H-M   'P 1'
#
loop_
_entity.id
_entity.type
_entity.pdbx_description
1 polymer ?
#
loop_
_entity_poly.entity_id
_entity_poly.type
_entity_poly.pdbx_seq_one_letter_code
_entity_poly.pdbx_strand_id
1 'polypeptide(L)'
;DYTYMHSVAVCALMIALSRQLGLSDDETREAGLAGLLHDIGKMAVPPAILNKPGRLTDDEFVSVKEHPSAGHAMLLEAKGVGEIALDVCLHHHEKMDGSGYPKGLKGDQISLYAKMGAVCDVYDAITSNRPYKEGWCPAESLKKMSEWSRGHFDEVVFQAFVRSIGIYPVGTLVKLQSGRLGVVVEQQLGKSL
;
A
#
# COMPACT_ATOMS: atom_id res chain seq x y z
N ASP A 1 10.90 -11.24 9.23
CA ASP A 1 11.26 -9.82 9.01
C ASP A 1 10.02 -9.07 8.56
N TYR A 2 9.68 -7.97 9.27
CA TYR A 2 8.47 -7.18 8.99
C TYR A 2 8.48 -6.64 7.55
N THR A 3 9.58 -6.07 7.09
CA THR A 3 9.70 -5.47 5.75
C THR A 3 9.39 -6.48 4.64
N TYR A 4 9.87 -7.71 4.78
CA TYR A 4 9.59 -8.77 3.82
C TYR A 4 8.09 -9.13 3.79
N MET A 5 7.47 -9.34 4.95
CA MET A 5 6.04 -9.68 5.04
C MET A 5 5.16 -8.56 4.51
N HIS A 6 5.53 -7.31 4.78
CA HIS A 6 4.89 -6.13 4.22
C HIS A 6 4.94 -6.12 2.68
N SER A 7 6.11 -6.32 2.09
CA SER A 7 6.24 -6.38 0.62
C SER A 7 5.40 -7.51 0.00
N VAL A 8 5.33 -8.67 0.65
CA VAL A 8 4.47 -9.78 0.19
C VAL A 8 2.99 -9.42 0.30
N ALA A 9 2.58 -8.77 1.39
CA ALA A 9 1.21 -8.31 1.56
C ALA A 9 0.82 -7.26 0.51
N VAL A 10 1.68 -6.26 0.29
CA VAL A 10 1.45 -5.23 -0.76
C VAL A 10 1.39 -5.86 -2.15
N CYS A 11 2.23 -6.84 -2.46
CA CYS A 11 2.15 -7.62 -3.70
C CYS A 11 0.75 -8.25 -3.87
N ALA A 12 0.24 -8.95 -2.85
CA ALA A 12 -1.07 -9.60 -2.90
C ALA A 12 -2.21 -8.58 -3.06
N LEU A 13 -2.14 -7.44 -2.36
CA LEU A 13 -3.11 -6.35 -2.46
C LEU A 13 -3.10 -5.71 -3.85
N MET A 14 -1.93 -5.48 -4.43
CA MET A 14 -1.77 -4.96 -5.81
C MET A 14 -2.40 -5.91 -6.84
N ILE A 15 -2.21 -7.23 -6.70
CA ILE A 15 -2.83 -8.24 -7.58
C ILE A 15 -4.37 -8.20 -7.45
N ALA A 16 -4.89 -8.16 -6.23
CA ALA A 16 -6.32 -8.11 -5.99
C ALA A 16 -6.96 -6.83 -6.57
N LEU A 17 -6.30 -5.68 -6.36
CA LEU A 17 -6.74 -4.40 -6.88
C LEU A 17 -6.67 -4.33 -8.42
N SER A 18 -5.62 -4.89 -9.03
CA SER A 18 -5.49 -4.97 -10.49
C SER A 18 -6.66 -5.73 -11.12
N ARG A 19 -7.01 -6.87 -10.55
CA ARG A 19 -8.17 -7.67 -10.99
C ARG A 19 -9.49 -6.91 -10.83
N GLN A 20 -9.65 -6.19 -9.73
CA GLN A 20 -10.84 -5.36 -9.48
C GLN A 20 -10.96 -4.20 -10.46
N LEU A 21 -9.84 -3.66 -10.94
CA LEU A 21 -9.78 -2.62 -11.97
C LEU A 21 -9.90 -3.17 -13.40
N GLY A 22 -9.94 -4.50 -13.57
CA GLY A 22 -10.07 -5.15 -14.88
C GLY A 22 -8.79 -5.11 -15.72
N LEU A 23 -7.63 -5.01 -15.07
CA LEU A 23 -6.33 -5.07 -15.75
C LEU A 23 -6.07 -6.49 -16.29
N SER A 24 -5.28 -6.59 -17.35
CA SER A 24 -4.88 -7.87 -17.95
C SER A 24 -4.04 -8.72 -16.99
N ASP A 25 -3.88 -10.01 -17.28
CA ASP A 25 -3.05 -10.91 -16.47
C ASP A 25 -1.58 -10.47 -16.45
N ASP A 26 -1.07 -9.93 -17.57
CA ASP A 26 0.30 -9.41 -17.64
C ASP A 26 0.47 -8.17 -16.77
N GLU A 27 -0.43 -7.18 -16.88
CA GLU A 27 -0.43 -6.00 -16.04
C GLU A 27 -0.60 -6.37 -14.56
N THR A 28 -1.45 -7.35 -14.24
CA THR A 28 -1.66 -7.83 -12.88
C THR A 28 -0.38 -8.45 -12.28
N ARG A 29 0.36 -9.22 -13.10
CA ARG A 29 1.64 -9.80 -12.68
C ARG A 29 2.69 -8.73 -12.46
N GLU A 30 2.81 -7.76 -13.37
CA GLU A 30 3.73 -6.63 -13.24
C GLU A 30 3.40 -5.76 -12.00
N ALA A 31 2.11 -5.48 -11.76
CA ALA A 31 1.67 -4.76 -10.57
C ALA A 31 2.01 -5.52 -9.27
N GLY A 32 1.84 -6.85 -9.26
CA GLY A 32 2.25 -7.68 -8.13
C GLY A 32 3.75 -7.61 -7.86
N LEU A 33 4.58 -7.71 -8.92
CA LEU A 33 6.03 -7.55 -8.81
C LEU A 33 6.40 -6.14 -8.33
N ALA A 34 5.73 -5.10 -8.81
CA ALA A 34 5.92 -3.74 -8.36
C ALA A 34 5.64 -3.60 -6.87
N GLY A 35 4.53 -4.17 -6.37
CA GLY A 35 4.23 -4.21 -4.94
C GLY A 35 5.27 -4.96 -4.11
N LEU A 36 5.86 -6.03 -4.65
CA LEU A 36 6.92 -6.77 -3.98
C LEU A 36 8.22 -5.95 -3.84
N LEU A 37 8.53 -5.11 -4.83
CA LEU A 37 9.79 -4.38 -4.95
C LEU A 37 9.70 -2.91 -4.48
N HIS A 38 8.49 -2.39 -4.18
CA HIS A 38 8.28 -0.96 -3.92
C HIS A 38 9.21 -0.38 -2.87
N ASP A 39 9.52 -1.15 -1.85
CA ASP A 39 10.30 -0.77 -0.67
C ASP A 39 11.77 -1.25 -0.68
N ILE A 40 12.27 -1.78 -1.81
CA ILE A 40 13.63 -2.32 -1.89
C ILE A 40 14.71 -1.32 -1.45
N GLY A 41 14.48 -0.03 -1.69
CA GLY A 41 15.39 1.04 -1.31
C GLY A 41 15.53 1.26 0.20
N LYS A 42 14.67 0.67 1.03
CA LYS A 42 14.86 0.65 2.49
C LYS A 42 16.17 -0.03 2.91
N MET A 43 16.76 -0.84 2.02
CA MET A 43 18.09 -1.40 2.23
C MET A 43 19.20 -0.31 2.32
N ALA A 44 18.98 0.87 1.76
CA ALA A 44 19.90 2.00 1.85
C ALA A 44 19.71 2.83 3.14
N VAL A 45 18.62 2.62 3.87
CA VAL A 45 18.35 3.33 5.12
C VAL A 45 19.12 2.68 6.26
N PRO A 46 19.84 3.43 7.11
CA PRO A 46 20.56 2.87 8.24
C PRO A 46 19.64 2.02 9.14
N PRO A 47 20.04 0.79 9.51
CA PRO A 47 19.20 -0.09 10.35
C PRO A 47 18.79 0.52 11.69
N ALA A 48 19.62 1.39 12.26
CA ALA A 48 19.33 2.10 13.50
C ALA A 48 18.13 3.05 13.37
N ILE A 49 17.92 3.63 12.18
CA ILE A 49 16.76 4.48 11.87
C ILE A 49 15.55 3.61 11.55
N LEU A 50 15.73 2.62 10.68
CA LEU A 50 14.64 1.77 10.22
C LEU A 50 13.97 0.97 11.34
N ASN A 51 14.77 0.51 12.33
CA ASN A 51 14.32 -0.28 13.47
C ASN A 51 14.15 0.54 14.76
N LYS A 52 14.18 1.86 14.68
CA LYS A 52 14.06 2.73 15.86
C LYS A 52 12.71 2.54 16.56
N PRO A 53 12.70 2.21 17.85
CA PRO A 53 11.46 2.18 18.60
C PRO A 53 10.97 3.63 18.84
N GLY A 54 9.79 3.97 18.31
CA GLY A 54 9.16 5.27 18.50
C GLY A 54 9.21 6.17 17.26
N ARG A 55 9.07 7.48 17.49
CA ARG A 55 9.03 8.47 16.40
C ARG A 55 10.43 8.78 15.89
N LEU A 56 10.54 8.92 14.57
CA LEU A 56 11.73 9.46 13.92
C LEU A 56 11.84 10.96 14.18
N THR A 57 13.07 11.46 14.25
CA THR A 57 13.34 12.89 14.17
C THR A 57 13.13 13.38 12.74
N ASP A 58 13.07 14.69 12.52
CA ASP A 58 12.91 15.26 11.18
C ASP A 58 14.06 14.86 10.25
N ASP A 59 15.31 14.86 10.72
CA ASP A 59 16.48 14.43 9.95
C ASP A 59 16.44 12.92 9.61
N GLU A 60 16.03 12.08 10.57
CA GLU A 60 15.85 10.65 10.33
C GLU A 60 14.73 10.40 9.31
N PHE A 61 13.66 11.19 9.37
CA PHE A 61 12.57 11.08 8.41
C PHE A 61 12.99 11.53 7.00
N VAL A 62 13.84 12.56 6.90
CA VAL A 62 14.46 12.94 5.61
C VAL A 62 15.24 11.77 5.04
N SER A 63 16.07 11.08 5.86
CA SER A 63 16.82 9.91 5.42
C SER A 63 15.90 8.77 4.94
N VAL A 64 14.77 8.53 5.63
CA VAL A 64 13.81 7.51 5.18
C VAL A 64 13.16 7.89 3.85
N LYS A 65 12.88 9.16 3.60
CA LYS A 65 12.27 9.63 2.34
C LYS A 65 13.14 9.41 1.10
N GLU A 66 14.42 9.10 1.27
CA GLU A 66 15.31 8.79 0.16
C GLU A 66 15.10 7.37 -0.42
N HIS A 67 14.40 6.45 0.34
CA HIS A 67 14.27 5.06 -0.11
C HIS A 67 13.61 4.88 -1.48
N PRO A 68 12.60 5.68 -1.92
CA PRO A 68 12.05 5.50 -3.26
C PRO A 68 13.08 5.78 -4.36
N SER A 69 13.87 6.84 -4.20
CA SER A 69 14.93 7.20 -5.15
C SER A 69 16.07 6.17 -5.13
N ALA A 70 16.48 5.73 -3.94
CA ALA A 70 17.50 4.69 -3.78
C ALA A 70 17.05 3.36 -4.40
N GLY A 71 15.81 2.93 -4.12
CA GLY A 71 15.23 1.72 -4.67
C GLY A 71 15.11 1.76 -6.19
N HIS A 72 14.64 2.88 -6.73
CA HIS A 72 14.58 3.08 -8.18
C HIS A 72 15.97 2.96 -8.84
N ALA A 73 17.01 3.56 -8.25
CA ALA A 73 18.38 3.43 -8.75
C ALA A 73 18.86 1.96 -8.72
N MET A 74 18.61 1.22 -7.62
CA MET A 74 18.94 -0.20 -7.52
C MET A 74 18.22 -1.04 -8.58
N LEU A 75 16.95 -0.77 -8.82
CA LEU A 75 16.15 -1.49 -9.80
C LEU A 75 16.57 -1.19 -11.25
N LEU A 76 17.04 0.03 -11.54
CA LEU A 76 17.60 0.39 -12.85
C LEU A 76 18.90 -0.38 -13.16
N GLU A 77 19.72 -0.66 -12.13
CA GLU A 77 20.93 -1.47 -12.28
C GLU A 77 20.60 -2.95 -12.47
N ALA A 78 19.50 -3.41 -11.92
CA ALA A 78 19.01 -4.78 -12.07
C ALA A 78 18.36 -4.95 -13.45
N LYS A 79 18.98 -5.74 -14.33
CA LYS A 79 18.44 -6.00 -15.67
C LYS A 79 17.13 -6.78 -15.59
N GLY A 80 16.14 -6.35 -16.39
CA GLY A 80 14.88 -7.10 -16.59
C GLY A 80 13.76 -6.69 -15.62
N VAL A 81 13.91 -5.59 -14.89
CA VAL A 81 12.81 -4.99 -14.11
C VAL A 81 11.95 -4.14 -15.04
N GLY A 82 10.63 -4.39 -15.04
CA GLY A 82 9.65 -3.69 -15.87
C GLY A 82 9.43 -2.24 -15.41
N GLU A 83 8.93 -1.40 -16.34
CA GLU A 83 8.67 0.03 -16.08
C GLU A 83 7.67 0.26 -14.95
N ILE A 84 6.67 -0.62 -14.80
CA ILE A 84 5.67 -0.54 -13.72
C ILE A 84 6.34 -0.66 -12.35
N ALA A 85 7.28 -1.58 -12.18
CA ALA A 85 7.99 -1.75 -10.91
C ALA A 85 8.91 -0.57 -10.60
N LEU A 86 9.59 -0.02 -11.60
CA LEU A 86 10.40 1.19 -11.48
C LEU A 86 9.55 2.39 -11.04
N ASP A 87 8.40 2.56 -11.67
CA ASP A 87 7.50 3.68 -11.41
C ASP A 87 6.88 3.59 -10.01
N VAL A 88 6.34 2.43 -9.61
CA VAL A 88 5.76 2.24 -8.27
C VAL A 88 6.83 2.42 -7.20
N CYS A 89 8.03 1.85 -7.38
CA CYS A 89 9.13 2.02 -6.44
C CYS A 89 9.45 3.50 -6.20
N LEU A 90 9.47 4.30 -7.26
CA LEU A 90 9.79 5.73 -7.15
C LEU A 90 8.63 6.56 -6.60
N HIS A 91 7.38 6.24 -6.94
CA HIS A 91 6.26 7.18 -6.78
C HIS A 91 5.15 6.71 -5.81
N HIS A 92 5.28 5.56 -5.12
CA HIS A 92 4.23 5.06 -4.21
C HIS A 92 3.97 5.98 -2.99
N HIS A 93 4.82 6.94 -2.72
CA HIS A 93 4.62 7.98 -1.69
C HIS A 93 4.18 9.33 -2.24
N GLU A 94 3.91 9.42 -3.54
CA GLU A 94 3.28 10.62 -4.09
C GLU A 94 1.80 10.71 -3.66
N LYS A 95 1.28 11.94 -3.59
CA LYS A 95 -0.10 12.21 -3.17
C LYS A 95 -0.82 13.03 -4.22
N MET A 96 -2.12 12.83 -4.35
CA MET A 96 -2.95 13.51 -5.35
C MET A 96 -2.89 15.05 -5.28
N ASP A 97 -2.64 15.61 -4.09
CA ASP A 97 -2.51 17.06 -3.87
C ASP A 97 -1.10 17.62 -4.16
N GLY A 98 -0.12 16.75 -4.43
CA GLY A 98 1.28 17.12 -4.67
C GLY A 98 2.11 17.31 -3.39
N SER A 99 1.57 16.98 -2.21
CA SER A 99 2.33 17.03 -0.94
C SER A 99 3.17 15.77 -0.69
N GLY A 100 3.19 14.82 -1.63
CA GLY A 100 3.96 13.60 -1.58
C GLY A 100 5.45 13.80 -1.86
N TYR A 101 6.17 12.71 -2.01
CA TYR A 101 7.59 12.67 -2.34
C TYR A 101 7.91 11.45 -3.21
N PRO A 102 9.04 11.41 -3.94
CA PRO A 102 10.17 12.35 -3.93
C PRO A 102 10.01 13.51 -4.92
N LYS A 103 9.06 13.48 -5.85
CA LYS A 103 8.94 14.47 -6.95
C LYS A 103 7.85 15.53 -6.70
N GLY A 104 6.92 15.29 -5.76
CA GLY A 104 5.75 16.15 -5.55
C GLY A 104 4.79 16.12 -6.73
N LEU A 105 4.63 14.97 -7.39
CA LEU A 105 3.69 14.78 -8.49
C LEU A 105 2.26 14.99 -8.01
N LYS A 106 1.39 15.50 -8.92
CA LYS A 106 0.02 15.85 -8.57
C LYS A 106 -0.97 15.29 -9.58
N GLY A 107 -2.07 14.73 -9.09
CA GLY A 107 -3.21 14.33 -9.93
C GLY A 107 -2.80 13.32 -11.00
N ASP A 108 -3.02 13.70 -12.28
CA ASP A 108 -2.76 12.83 -13.42
C ASP A 108 -1.26 12.64 -13.77
N GLN A 109 -0.37 13.36 -13.09
CA GLN A 109 1.07 13.11 -13.20
C GLN A 109 1.49 11.80 -12.51
N ILE A 110 0.68 11.30 -11.58
CA ILE A 110 0.91 10.03 -10.88
C ILE A 110 0.26 8.92 -11.70
N SER A 111 1.02 7.89 -12.05
CA SER A 111 0.52 6.74 -12.79
C SER A 111 -0.56 5.97 -12.02
N LEU A 112 -1.37 5.19 -12.75
CA LEU A 112 -2.34 4.28 -12.13
C LEU A 112 -1.67 3.33 -11.14
N TYR A 113 -0.54 2.75 -11.50
CA TYR A 113 0.17 1.77 -10.66
C TYR A 113 0.78 2.39 -9.40
N ALA A 114 1.32 3.60 -9.48
CA ALA A 114 1.80 4.34 -8.31
C ALA A 114 0.65 4.72 -7.37
N LYS A 115 -0.52 5.15 -7.91
CA LYS A 115 -1.74 5.38 -7.13
C LYS A 115 -2.21 4.10 -6.42
N MET A 116 -2.17 2.95 -7.10
CA MET A 116 -2.49 1.65 -6.51
C MET A 116 -1.50 1.29 -5.39
N GLY A 117 -0.20 1.45 -5.64
CA GLY A 117 0.87 1.22 -4.65
C GLY A 117 0.66 2.05 -3.39
N ALA A 118 0.36 3.34 -3.53
CA ALA A 118 0.10 4.24 -2.40
C ALA A 118 -1.05 3.77 -1.49
N VAL A 119 -2.15 3.29 -2.08
CA VAL A 119 -3.30 2.77 -1.30
C VAL A 119 -2.94 1.46 -0.60
N CYS A 120 -2.31 0.51 -1.31
CA CYS A 120 -1.95 -0.80 -0.79
C CYS A 120 -0.91 -0.71 0.34
N ASP A 121 0.13 0.12 0.15
CA ASP A 121 1.17 0.35 1.15
C ASP A 121 0.60 0.92 2.45
N VAL A 122 -0.17 2.01 2.37
CA VAL A 122 -0.78 2.63 3.56
C VAL A 122 -1.71 1.67 4.27
N TYR A 123 -2.53 0.90 3.54
CA TYR A 123 -3.44 -0.06 4.16
C TYR A 123 -2.69 -1.14 4.94
N ASP A 124 -1.69 -1.79 4.33
CA ASP A 124 -0.90 -2.80 5.05
C ASP A 124 -0.13 -2.18 6.21
N ALA A 125 0.44 -0.99 6.03
CA ALA A 125 1.19 -0.31 7.07
C ALA A 125 0.36 0.01 8.33
N ILE A 126 -0.95 0.20 8.21
CA ILE A 126 -1.82 0.48 9.38
C ILE A 126 -2.55 -0.74 9.92
N THR A 127 -2.74 -1.80 9.11
CA THR A 127 -3.43 -3.03 9.53
C THR A 127 -2.48 -4.11 10.05
N SER A 128 -1.22 -4.08 9.65
CA SER A 128 -0.22 -5.07 10.08
C SER A 128 0.32 -4.79 11.48
N ASN A 129 0.48 -5.86 12.26
CA ASN A 129 1.14 -5.80 13.56
C ASN A 129 2.64 -5.52 13.37
N ARG A 130 3.14 -4.55 14.13
CA ARG A 130 4.57 -4.23 14.23
C ARG A 130 5.08 -4.53 15.64
N PRO A 131 6.39 -4.73 15.85
CA PRO A 131 6.93 -5.05 17.19
C PRO A 131 6.49 -4.09 18.30
N TYR A 132 6.15 -2.85 17.94
CA TYR A 132 5.80 -1.78 18.89
C TYR A 132 4.41 -1.19 18.65
N LYS A 133 3.58 -1.80 17.77
CA LYS A 133 2.25 -1.28 17.42
C LYS A 133 1.35 -2.39 16.95
N GLU A 134 0.21 -2.56 17.58
CA GLU A 134 -0.87 -3.39 17.06
C GLU A 134 -1.48 -2.77 15.79
N GLY A 135 -1.78 -3.61 14.81
CA GLY A 135 -2.49 -3.21 13.59
C GLY A 135 -3.93 -2.78 13.92
N TRP A 136 -4.42 -1.83 13.17
CA TRP A 136 -5.81 -1.41 13.29
C TRP A 136 -6.76 -2.46 12.69
N CYS A 137 -7.98 -2.48 13.19
CA CYS A 137 -9.05 -3.27 12.57
C CYS A 137 -9.23 -2.85 11.10
N PRO A 138 -9.37 -3.80 10.15
CA PRO A 138 -9.54 -3.50 8.73
C PRO A 138 -10.64 -2.48 8.43
N ALA A 139 -11.81 -2.62 9.06
CA ALA A 139 -12.93 -1.69 8.84
C ALA A 139 -12.62 -0.27 9.34
N GLU A 140 -11.95 -0.13 10.49
CA GLU A 140 -11.50 1.17 11.00
C GLU A 140 -10.43 1.78 10.11
N SER A 141 -9.52 0.95 9.59
CA SER A 141 -8.48 1.38 8.66
C SER A 141 -9.08 1.97 7.39
N LEU A 142 -10.02 1.27 6.76
CA LEU A 142 -10.71 1.77 5.57
C LEU A 142 -11.48 3.06 5.85
N LYS A 143 -12.14 3.17 7.00
CA LYS A 143 -12.82 4.41 7.42
C LYS A 143 -11.83 5.56 7.55
N LYS A 144 -10.72 5.35 8.23
CA LYS A 144 -9.67 6.37 8.39
C LYS A 144 -9.03 6.75 7.06
N MET A 145 -8.73 5.78 6.21
CA MET A 145 -8.21 6.06 4.87
C MET A 145 -9.21 6.85 4.02
N SER A 146 -10.52 6.60 4.16
CA SER A 146 -11.56 7.41 3.51
C SER A 146 -11.57 8.86 4.03
N GLU A 147 -11.37 9.08 5.33
CA GLU A 147 -11.24 10.43 5.91
C GLU A 147 -10.00 11.16 5.37
N TRP A 148 -8.90 10.44 5.13
CA TRP A 148 -7.64 10.98 4.58
C TRP A 148 -7.62 11.06 3.05
N SER A 149 -8.56 10.41 2.36
CA SER A 149 -8.54 10.26 0.89
C SER A 149 -8.51 11.60 0.15
N ARG A 150 -9.11 12.65 0.71
CA ARG A 150 -9.11 13.98 0.10
C ARG A 150 -7.67 14.51 -0.01
N GLY A 151 -7.17 14.52 -1.26
CA GLY A 151 -5.82 14.98 -1.58
C GLY A 151 -4.72 13.94 -1.39
N HIS A 152 -4.97 12.81 -0.71
CA HIS A 152 -3.98 11.74 -0.56
C HIS A 152 -4.11 10.70 -1.67
N PHE A 153 -5.28 10.07 -1.78
CA PHE A 153 -5.52 8.97 -2.71
C PHE A 153 -6.36 9.40 -3.92
N ASP A 154 -6.18 8.71 -5.04
CA ASP A 154 -7.11 8.75 -6.14
C ASP A 154 -8.42 8.08 -5.73
N GLU A 155 -9.55 8.78 -5.91
CA GLU A 155 -10.85 8.32 -5.42
C GLU A 155 -11.32 7.03 -6.11
N VAL A 156 -11.09 6.93 -7.43
CA VAL A 156 -11.49 5.74 -8.22
C VAL A 156 -10.68 4.53 -7.79
N VAL A 157 -9.36 4.68 -7.62
CA VAL A 157 -8.46 3.62 -7.15
C VAL A 157 -8.82 3.21 -5.73
N PHE A 158 -9.06 4.17 -4.84
CA PHE A 158 -9.43 3.87 -3.46
C PHE A 158 -10.78 3.14 -3.36
N GLN A 159 -11.79 3.55 -4.12
CA GLN A 159 -13.07 2.85 -4.15
C GLN A 159 -12.96 1.43 -4.73
N ALA A 160 -12.13 1.23 -5.77
CA ALA A 160 -11.84 -0.10 -6.30
C ALA A 160 -11.15 -0.97 -5.25
N PHE A 161 -10.20 -0.41 -4.49
CA PHE A 161 -9.53 -1.08 -3.39
C PHE A 161 -10.51 -1.53 -2.30
N VAL A 162 -11.39 -0.65 -1.85
CA VAL A 162 -12.45 -1.00 -0.87
C VAL A 162 -13.32 -2.15 -1.38
N ARG A 163 -13.68 -2.15 -2.67
CA ARG A 163 -14.45 -3.24 -3.28
C ARG A 163 -13.65 -4.54 -3.38
N SER A 164 -12.35 -4.48 -3.62
CA SER A 164 -11.51 -5.69 -3.75
C SER A 164 -11.30 -6.42 -2.44
N ILE A 165 -11.18 -5.68 -1.31
CA ILE A 165 -10.95 -6.28 0.00
C ILE A 165 -12.28 -6.54 0.72
N GLY A 166 -13.30 -5.71 0.45
CA GLY A 166 -14.55 -5.65 1.21
C GLY A 166 -14.41 -4.93 2.54
N ILE A 167 -15.52 -4.41 3.06
CA ILE A 167 -15.54 -3.68 4.35
C ILE A 167 -15.17 -4.58 5.52
N TYR A 168 -15.53 -5.86 5.42
CA TYR A 168 -15.18 -6.90 6.38
C TYR A 168 -14.45 -8.03 5.66
N PRO A 169 -13.13 -7.99 5.55
CA PRO A 169 -12.35 -9.04 4.88
C PRO A 169 -12.61 -10.43 5.48
N VAL A 170 -12.41 -11.48 4.67
CA VAL A 170 -12.46 -12.87 5.14
C VAL A 170 -11.50 -13.04 6.32
N GLY A 171 -11.98 -13.70 7.39
CA GLY A 171 -11.26 -13.84 8.66
C GLY A 171 -11.59 -12.76 9.69
N THR A 172 -12.33 -11.70 9.34
CA THR A 172 -12.69 -10.64 10.28
C THR A 172 -13.73 -11.15 11.30
N LEU A 173 -13.45 -10.93 12.59
CA LEU A 173 -14.42 -11.13 13.66
C LEU A 173 -15.43 -9.98 13.67
N VAL A 174 -16.71 -10.31 13.56
CA VAL A 174 -17.81 -9.33 13.54
C VAL A 174 -18.83 -9.61 14.63
N LYS A 175 -19.44 -8.56 15.18
CA LYS A 175 -20.58 -8.67 16.07
C LYS A 175 -21.86 -8.36 15.27
N LEU A 176 -22.74 -9.34 15.18
CA LEU A 176 -24.02 -9.21 14.50
C LEU A 176 -24.98 -8.32 15.30
N GLN A 177 -26.01 -7.77 14.65
CA GLN A 177 -27.07 -7.01 15.34
C GLN A 177 -27.79 -7.84 16.41
N SER A 178 -27.84 -9.15 16.24
CA SER A 178 -28.35 -10.09 17.23
C SER A 178 -27.49 -10.26 18.50
N GLY A 179 -26.34 -9.58 18.55
CA GLY A 179 -25.36 -9.70 19.63
C GLY A 179 -24.41 -10.90 19.51
N ARG A 180 -24.63 -11.82 18.56
CA ARG A 180 -23.74 -12.96 18.32
C ARG A 180 -22.45 -12.54 17.65
N LEU A 181 -21.36 -13.24 17.96
CA LEU A 181 -20.09 -13.11 17.26
C LEU A 181 -20.04 -14.07 16.08
N GLY A 182 -19.44 -13.63 14.98
CA GLY A 182 -19.22 -14.42 13.78
C GLY A 182 -17.87 -14.08 13.14
N VAL A 183 -17.37 -14.98 12.31
CA VAL A 183 -16.20 -14.73 11.46
C VAL A 183 -16.66 -14.70 10.02
N VAL A 184 -16.20 -13.71 9.25
CA VAL A 184 -16.46 -13.64 7.82
C VAL A 184 -15.72 -14.77 7.12
N VAL A 185 -16.43 -15.69 6.51
CA VAL A 185 -15.84 -16.85 5.82
C VAL A 185 -15.82 -16.70 4.31
N GLU A 186 -16.70 -15.86 3.76
CA GLU A 186 -16.84 -15.64 2.32
C GLU A 186 -17.39 -14.24 2.05
N GLN A 187 -17.01 -13.65 0.92
CA GLN A 187 -17.55 -12.40 0.41
C GLN A 187 -18.18 -12.63 -0.96
N GLN A 188 -19.37 -12.09 -1.16
CA GLN A 188 -19.99 -12.05 -2.49
C GLN A 188 -19.61 -10.75 -3.20
N LEU A 189 -18.83 -10.85 -4.26
CA LEU A 189 -18.48 -9.73 -5.12
C LEU A 189 -19.76 -9.11 -5.71
N GLY A 190 -19.95 -7.79 -5.51
CA GLY A 190 -21.04 -7.03 -6.12
C GLY A 190 -22.31 -6.87 -5.30
N LYS A 191 -22.40 -7.38 -4.08
CA LYS A 191 -23.48 -7.03 -3.13
C LYS A 191 -22.90 -6.17 -2.01
N SER A 192 -23.13 -4.85 -2.11
CA SER A 192 -23.07 -3.99 -0.91
C SER A 192 -24.22 -4.36 0.02
N LEU A 193 -23.92 -4.52 1.30
CA LEU A 193 -24.93 -4.59 2.36
C LEU A 193 -25.67 -3.27 2.45
#